data_c82567f3616d33089de27637dfec8284
#
_entry.id   c82567f3616d33089de27637dfec8284
#
_cell.length_a   1.000
_cell.length_b   1.000
_cell.length_c   1.000
_cell.angle_alpha   90.00
_cell.angle_beta   90.00
_cell.angle_gamma   90.00
#
_symmetry.space_group_name_H-M   'P 1'
#
loop_
_entity.id
_entity.type
_entity.pdbx_description
1 polymer ?
#
loop_
_entity_poly.entity_id
_entity_poly.type
_entity_poly.pdbx_seq_one_letter_code
_entity_poly.pdbx_strand_id
1 'polypeptide(L)'
;MRRTIASLLATAAFLYGSFFAAPAPALAAHRTIPATPAAIAVYARVLRHINPQMPGWQSRSLARRVLVNAERWRIDATMLVAIVAVESAWHTHAISSAGAIGLGQLMPGTAASLRVNPHDPAQNLYGAARYLRGLVQRFGSRHYDEVFAAYNAGPKAVSEYGGIPPYDETEHYVVRVVGEWARLAKNIHLPANAYSVWPAHGLDIDYWLNATENP
;
A
#
# COMPACT_ATOMS: atom_id res chain seq x y z
N MET A 1 68.35 -44.75 -10.46
CA MET A 1 67.86 -43.35 -10.65
C MET A 1 66.50 -43.23 -10.03
N ARG A 2 66.40 -42.76 -8.81
CA ARG A 2 65.11 -42.48 -8.12
C ARG A 2 65.05 -40.98 -7.84
N ARG A 3 64.09 -40.26 -8.46
CA ARG A 3 63.84 -38.84 -8.20
C ARG A 3 62.75 -38.73 -7.13
N THR A 4 63.17 -38.18 -6.01
CA THR A 4 62.30 -37.82 -4.87
C THR A 4 61.53 -36.52 -5.21
N ILE A 5 60.23 -36.57 -5.18
CA ILE A 5 59.39 -35.38 -5.32
C ILE A 5 59.03 -34.92 -3.89
N ALA A 6 59.54 -33.74 -3.53
CA ALA A 6 59.25 -33.10 -2.27
C ALA A 6 57.87 -32.41 -2.40
N SER A 7 56.95 -32.78 -1.48
CA SER A 7 55.62 -32.23 -1.36
C SER A 7 55.70 -30.96 -0.53
N LEU A 8 55.41 -29.79 -1.12
CA LEU A 8 55.22 -28.53 -0.42
C LEU A 8 53.75 -28.45 0.04
N LEU A 9 53.50 -28.59 1.33
CA LEU A 9 52.26 -28.28 1.98
C LEU A 9 52.21 -26.76 2.20
N ALA A 10 51.45 -26.04 1.38
CA ALA A 10 51.08 -24.65 1.61
C ALA A 10 49.90 -24.57 2.59
N THR A 11 50.20 -24.14 3.80
CA THR A 11 49.19 -23.86 4.83
C THR A 11 48.49 -22.56 4.48
N ALA A 12 47.26 -22.62 3.94
CA ALA A 12 46.42 -21.45 3.75
C ALA A 12 45.76 -21.09 5.10
N ALA A 13 46.26 -20.03 5.72
CA ALA A 13 45.62 -19.42 6.87
C ALA A 13 44.33 -18.69 6.41
N PHE A 14 43.19 -19.27 6.70
CA PHE A 14 41.89 -18.59 6.55
C PHE A 14 41.78 -17.52 7.62
N LEU A 15 42.00 -16.27 7.24
CA LEU A 15 41.63 -15.11 8.03
C LEU A 15 40.10 -15.00 8.01
N TYR A 16 39.45 -15.43 9.08
CA TYR A 16 38.08 -15.10 9.35
C TYR A 16 37.96 -13.58 9.61
N GLY A 17 37.75 -12.84 8.54
CA GLY A 17 37.32 -11.45 8.63
C GLY A 17 35.90 -11.44 9.27
N SER A 18 35.82 -10.93 10.48
CA SER A 18 34.54 -10.62 11.14
C SER A 18 33.78 -9.61 10.28
N PHE A 19 32.89 -10.09 9.41
CA PHE A 19 31.89 -9.26 8.80
C PHE A 19 30.98 -8.75 9.94
N PHE A 20 31.28 -7.57 10.45
CA PHE A 20 30.29 -6.78 11.16
C PHE A 20 29.17 -6.52 10.17
N ALA A 21 28.10 -7.31 10.25
CA ALA A 21 26.85 -7.00 9.59
C ALA A 21 26.43 -5.63 10.12
N ALA A 22 26.46 -4.63 9.26
CA ALA A 22 25.86 -3.34 9.57
C ALA A 22 24.43 -3.59 10.08
N PRO A 23 24.00 -2.97 11.17
CA PRO A 23 22.64 -3.14 11.64
C PRO A 23 21.71 -2.79 10.48
N ALA A 24 20.80 -3.71 10.15
CA ALA A 24 19.78 -3.46 9.14
C ALA A 24 19.13 -2.11 9.49
N PRO A 25 18.95 -1.20 8.50
CA PRO A 25 18.34 0.08 8.78
C PRO A 25 17.02 -0.19 9.49
N ALA A 26 16.92 0.31 10.72
CA ALA A 26 15.70 0.22 11.51
C ALA A 26 14.56 0.63 10.60
N LEU A 27 13.54 -0.25 10.46
CA LEU A 27 12.33 0.04 9.70
C LEU A 27 11.89 1.44 10.09
N ALA A 28 12.03 2.40 9.17
CA ALA A 28 11.66 3.77 9.45
C ALA A 28 10.23 3.75 9.96
N ALA A 29 10.06 4.15 11.22
CA ALA A 29 8.77 4.09 11.89
C ALA A 29 7.77 4.82 11.00
N HIS A 30 6.75 4.12 10.50
CA HIS A 30 5.66 4.73 9.75
C HIS A 30 5.08 5.85 10.62
N ARG A 31 5.45 7.09 10.32
CA ARG A 31 4.87 8.24 10.99
C ARG A 31 3.47 8.41 10.42
N THR A 32 2.50 7.91 11.15
CA THR A 32 1.09 8.10 10.81
C THR A 32 0.72 9.58 10.98
N ILE A 33 -0.19 10.05 10.14
CA ILE A 33 -0.70 11.42 10.23
C ILE A 33 -1.78 11.41 11.30
N PRO A 34 -1.61 12.15 12.41
CA PRO A 34 -2.63 12.20 13.44
C PRO A 34 -3.91 12.88 12.92
N ALA A 35 -5.07 12.43 13.40
CA ALA A 35 -6.38 12.95 12.99
C ALA A 35 -6.68 14.34 13.60
N THR A 36 -5.80 15.31 13.35
CA THR A 36 -6.01 16.71 13.76
C THR A 36 -7.09 17.38 12.93
N PRO A 37 -7.74 18.45 13.45
CA PRO A 37 -8.72 19.22 12.67
C PRO A 37 -8.16 19.70 11.32
N ALA A 38 -6.91 20.12 11.27
CA ALA A 38 -6.24 20.55 10.05
C ALA A 38 -6.05 19.40 9.04
N ALA A 39 -5.55 18.26 9.48
CA ALA A 39 -5.41 17.07 8.63
C ALA A 39 -6.77 16.59 8.13
N ILE A 40 -7.79 16.52 8.99
CA ILE A 40 -9.15 16.16 8.60
C ILE A 40 -9.68 17.11 7.53
N ALA A 41 -9.46 18.42 7.66
CA ALA A 41 -9.91 19.40 6.67
C ALA A 41 -9.22 19.22 5.31
N VAL A 42 -7.92 18.89 5.29
CA VAL A 42 -7.18 18.61 4.05
C VAL A 42 -7.76 17.36 3.37
N TYR A 43 -7.86 16.24 4.09
CA TYR A 43 -8.38 14.99 3.53
C TYR A 43 -9.85 15.14 3.10
N ALA A 44 -10.69 15.86 3.84
CA ALA A 44 -12.08 16.11 3.46
C ALA A 44 -12.20 16.88 2.13
N ARG A 45 -11.29 17.84 1.86
CA ARG A 45 -11.22 18.50 0.54
C ARG A 45 -10.83 17.53 -0.56
N VAL A 46 -9.85 16.66 -0.30
CA VAL A 46 -9.44 15.62 -1.25
C VAL A 46 -10.61 14.69 -1.60
N LEU A 47 -11.33 14.17 -0.59
CA LEU A 47 -12.49 13.31 -0.83
C LEU A 47 -13.57 14.00 -1.66
N ARG A 48 -13.83 15.28 -1.41
CA ARG A 48 -14.80 16.07 -2.20
C ARG A 48 -14.30 16.42 -3.60
N HIS A 49 -12.99 16.49 -3.81
CA HIS A 49 -12.43 16.62 -5.16
C HIS A 49 -12.65 15.35 -5.97
N ILE A 50 -12.48 14.17 -5.35
CA ILE A 50 -12.72 12.88 -6.00
C ILE A 50 -14.24 12.62 -6.19
N ASN A 51 -15.04 12.92 -5.19
CA ASN A 51 -16.51 12.84 -5.24
C ASN A 51 -17.16 14.20 -4.91
N PRO A 52 -17.40 15.05 -5.92
CA PRO A 52 -17.97 16.38 -5.71
C PRO A 52 -19.39 16.37 -5.13
N GLN A 53 -20.12 15.25 -5.27
CA GLN A 53 -21.48 15.10 -4.73
C GLN A 53 -21.48 14.77 -3.23
N MET A 54 -20.30 14.44 -2.64
CA MET A 54 -20.21 14.09 -1.22
C MET A 54 -20.50 15.29 -0.31
N PRO A 55 -21.48 15.19 0.61
CA PRO A 55 -21.77 16.24 1.57
C PRO A 55 -20.56 16.59 2.45
N GLY A 56 -20.40 17.87 2.80
CA GLY A 56 -19.26 18.33 3.60
C GLY A 56 -19.15 17.68 4.99
N TRP A 57 -20.28 17.33 5.62
CA TRP A 57 -20.26 16.61 6.90
C TRP A 57 -19.76 15.15 6.71
N GLN A 58 -20.15 14.51 5.60
CA GLN A 58 -19.75 13.15 5.28
C GLN A 58 -18.25 13.09 4.94
N SER A 59 -17.75 14.03 4.13
CA SER A 59 -16.34 14.10 3.80
C SER A 59 -15.44 14.28 5.03
N ARG A 60 -15.85 15.13 5.99
CA ARG A 60 -15.11 15.28 7.25
C ARG A 60 -15.16 14.02 8.12
N SER A 61 -16.31 13.36 8.20
CA SER A 61 -16.46 12.09 8.93
C SER A 61 -15.56 11.01 8.34
N LEU A 62 -15.60 10.81 7.01
CA LEU A 62 -14.78 9.81 6.32
C LEU A 62 -13.29 10.14 6.36
N ALA A 63 -12.90 11.41 6.19
CA ALA A 63 -11.51 11.85 6.33
C ALA A 63 -10.93 11.52 7.72
N ARG A 64 -11.69 11.79 8.78
CA ARG A 64 -11.30 11.40 10.13
C ARG A 64 -11.11 9.88 10.24
N ARG A 65 -12.01 9.09 9.66
CA ARG A 65 -11.91 7.62 9.68
C ARG A 65 -10.73 7.11 8.89
N VAL A 66 -10.39 7.72 7.76
CA VAL A 66 -9.16 7.42 7.01
C VAL A 66 -7.94 7.56 7.93
N LEU A 67 -7.78 8.72 8.56
CA LEU A 67 -6.62 9.00 9.41
C LEU A 67 -6.55 8.05 10.62
N VAL A 68 -7.67 7.84 11.31
CA VAL A 68 -7.74 6.92 12.47
C VAL A 68 -7.44 5.47 12.06
N ASN A 69 -7.96 5.01 10.92
CA ASN A 69 -7.69 3.66 10.43
C ASN A 69 -6.25 3.50 9.95
N ALA A 70 -5.71 4.51 9.28
CA ALA A 70 -4.31 4.53 8.85
C ALA A 70 -3.36 4.44 10.05
N GLU A 71 -3.61 5.21 11.10
CA GLU A 71 -2.86 5.13 12.35
C GLU A 71 -3.00 3.76 13.02
N ARG A 72 -4.23 3.27 13.19
CA ARG A 72 -4.52 1.97 13.81
C ARG A 72 -3.81 0.82 13.11
N TRP A 73 -3.85 0.79 11.78
CA TRP A 73 -3.31 -0.30 10.98
C TRP A 73 -1.88 -0.04 10.49
N ARG A 74 -1.28 1.11 10.85
CA ARG A 74 0.07 1.51 10.42
C ARG A 74 0.24 1.39 8.90
N ILE A 75 -0.69 1.98 8.17
CA ILE A 75 -0.66 2.11 6.71
C ILE A 75 -0.62 3.58 6.34
N ASP A 76 -0.20 3.86 5.12
CA ASP A 76 -0.26 5.22 4.59
C ASP A 76 -1.71 5.66 4.35
N ALA A 77 -2.09 6.83 4.90
CA ALA A 77 -3.46 7.34 4.78
C ALA A 77 -3.80 7.71 3.32
N THR A 78 -2.81 8.22 2.58
CA THR A 78 -2.98 8.62 1.18
C THR A 78 -3.14 7.41 0.28
N MET A 79 -2.41 6.31 0.58
CA MET A 79 -2.57 5.03 -0.09
C MET A 79 -3.99 4.46 0.10
N LEU A 80 -4.53 4.51 1.33
CA LEU A 80 -5.92 4.09 1.57
C LEU A 80 -6.91 4.95 0.78
N VAL A 81 -6.67 6.27 0.70
CA VAL A 81 -7.50 7.18 -0.11
C VAL A 81 -7.43 6.81 -1.59
N ALA A 82 -6.25 6.49 -2.13
CA ALA A 82 -6.06 6.12 -3.53
C ALA A 82 -6.78 4.82 -3.87
N ILE A 83 -6.67 3.78 -3.03
CA ILE A 83 -7.39 2.52 -3.22
C ILE A 83 -8.90 2.78 -3.29
N VAL A 84 -9.48 3.46 -2.30
CA VAL A 84 -10.92 3.74 -2.27
C VAL A 84 -11.36 4.62 -3.45
N ALA A 85 -10.49 5.51 -3.93
CA ALA A 85 -10.76 6.32 -5.14
C ALA A 85 -10.90 5.43 -6.38
N VAL A 86 -10.01 4.45 -6.54
CA VAL A 86 -10.04 3.50 -7.67
C VAL A 86 -11.19 2.51 -7.55
N GLU A 87 -11.51 2.05 -6.33
CA GLU A 87 -12.56 1.06 -6.06
C GLU A 87 -13.98 1.61 -6.28
N SER A 88 -14.28 2.76 -5.71
CA SER A 88 -15.65 3.27 -5.66
C SER A 88 -15.79 4.73 -6.02
N ALA A 89 -14.70 5.43 -6.38
CA ALA A 89 -14.68 6.90 -6.44
C ALA A 89 -15.32 7.54 -5.20
N TRP A 90 -15.13 6.93 -4.04
CA TRP A 90 -15.70 7.35 -2.75
C TRP A 90 -17.25 7.35 -2.70
N HIS A 91 -17.90 6.51 -3.53
CA HIS A 91 -19.35 6.26 -3.42
C HIS A 91 -19.60 5.21 -2.32
N THR A 92 -20.26 5.65 -1.23
CA THR A 92 -20.40 4.84 -0.01
C THR A 92 -21.24 3.58 -0.17
N HIS A 93 -22.11 3.53 -1.17
CA HIS A 93 -23.04 2.43 -1.43
C HIS A 93 -22.80 1.78 -2.81
N ALA A 94 -21.59 1.91 -3.35
CA ALA A 94 -21.24 1.28 -4.60
C ALA A 94 -21.37 -0.25 -4.49
N ILE A 95 -21.91 -0.87 -5.54
CA ILE A 95 -21.96 -2.34 -5.68
C ILE A 95 -21.51 -2.65 -7.11
N SER A 96 -20.50 -3.51 -7.25
CA SER A 96 -20.01 -3.93 -8.55
C SER A 96 -20.87 -5.06 -9.12
N SER A 97 -20.74 -5.33 -10.43
CA SER A 97 -21.38 -6.46 -11.09
C SER A 97 -20.92 -7.82 -10.52
N ALA A 98 -19.71 -7.87 -9.97
CA ALA A 98 -19.17 -9.07 -9.30
C ALA A 98 -19.64 -9.19 -7.83
N GLY A 99 -20.42 -8.22 -7.31
CA GLY A 99 -20.92 -8.24 -5.94
C GLY A 99 -19.97 -7.68 -4.89
N ALA A 100 -18.94 -6.95 -5.27
CA ALA A 100 -18.11 -6.18 -4.34
C ALA A 100 -18.88 -4.96 -3.81
N ILE A 101 -18.70 -4.61 -2.53
CA ILE A 101 -19.58 -3.71 -1.81
C ILE A 101 -18.82 -2.54 -1.18
N GLY A 102 -19.35 -1.33 -1.35
CA GLY A 102 -19.05 -0.12 -0.59
C GLY A 102 -17.73 0.55 -0.98
N LEU A 103 -17.21 1.38 -0.08
CA LEU A 103 -16.04 2.23 -0.30
C LEU A 103 -14.82 1.46 -0.81
N GLY A 104 -14.43 0.40 -0.12
CA GLY A 104 -13.26 -0.43 -0.47
C GLY A 104 -13.60 -1.64 -1.31
N GLN A 105 -14.80 -1.72 -1.89
CA GLN A 105 -15.27 -2.82 -2.73
C GLN A 105 -14.95 -4.21 -2.15
N LEU A 106 -15.34 -4.41 -0.89
CA LEU A 106 -15.11 -5.69 -0.23
C LEU A 106 -16.06 -6.77 -0.77
N MET A 107 -15.50 -7.88 -1.23
CA MET A 107 -16.29 -9.07 -1.53
C MET A 107 -16.95 -9.60 -0.25
N PRO A 108 -18.17 -10.17 -0.32
CA PRO A 108 -18.89 -10.69 0.86
C PRO A 108 -18.06 -11.66 1.71
N GLY A 109 -17.31 -12.57 1.07
CA GLY A 109 -16.41 -13.49 1.75
C GLY A 109 -15.27 -12.79 2.49
N THR A 110 -14.68 -11.76 1.89
CA THR A 110 -13.65 -10.93 2.52
C THR A 110 -14.23 -10.17 3.71
N ALA A 111 -15.38 -9.53 3.55
CA ALA A 111 -16.06 -8.81 4.63
C ALA A 111 -16.39 -9.73 5.81
N ALA A 112 -16.89 -10.94 5.55
CA ALA A 112 -17.16 -11.94 6.57
C ALA A 112 -15.90 -12.36 7.33
N SER A 113 -14.79 -12.63 6.63
CA SER A 113 -13.50 -12.99 7.23
C SER A 113 -12.94 -11.86 8.12
N LEU A 114 -13.20 -10.61 7.74
CA LEU A 114 -12.83 -9.43 8.49
C LEU A 114 -13.84 -9.07 9.59
N ARG A 115 -14.98 -9.78 9.67
CA ARG A 115 -16.07 -9.52 10.62
C ARG A 115 -16.59 -8.08 10.55
N VAL A 116 -16.82 -7.58 9.34
CA VAL A 116 -17.37 -6.24 9.09
C VAL A 116 -18.66 -6.33 8.27
N ASN A 117 -19.58 -5.39 8.49
CA ASN A 117 -20.72 -5.20 7.60
C ASN A 117 -20.26 -4.33 6.42
N PRO A 118 -20.17 -4.87 5.18
CA PRO A 118 -19.69 -4.12 4.03
C PRO A 118 -20.67 -3.01 3.57
N HIS A 119 -21.93 -3.07 3.98
CA HIS A 119 -22.93 -2.03 3.67
C HIS A 119 -22.84 -0.81 4.60
N ASP A 120 -22.15 -0.92 5.75
CA ASP A 120 -21.84 0.20 6.63
C ASP A 120 -20.55 0.89 6.16
N PRO A 121 -20.60 2.16 5.72
CA PRO A 121 -19.41 2.83 5.18
C PRO A 121 -18.25 2.92 6.18
N ALA A 122 -18.54 2.99 7.48
CA ALA A 122 -17.49 3.06 8.50
C ALA A 122 -16.82 1.71 8.69
N GLN A 123 -17.58 0.62 8.72
CA GLN A 123 -17.06 -0.73 8.85
C GLN A 123 -16.38 -1.18 7.55
N ASN A 124 -16.91 -0.79 6.39
CA ASN A 124 -16.29 -1.05 5.09
C ASN A 124 -14.91 -0.43 5.00
N LEU A 125 -14.77 0.88 5.31
CA LEU A 125 -13.48 1.56 5.30
C LEU A 125 -12.50 0.98 6.33
N TYR A 126 -12.98 0.58 7.51
CA TYR A 126 -12.16 -0.13 8.49
C TYR A 126 -11.70 -1.49 7.97
N GLY A 127 -12.59 -2.25 7.34
CA GLY A 127 -12.28 -3.54 6.73
C GLY A 127 -11.25 -3.41 5.61
N ALA A 128 -11.42 -2.43 4.72
CA ALA A 128 -10.47 -2.12 3.65
C ALA A 128 -9.07 -1.81 4.19
N ALA A 129 -8.96 -0.96 5.21
CA ALA A 129 -7.69 -0.62 5.85
C ALA A 129 -7.04 -1.84 6.53
N ARG A 130 -7.83 -2.68 7.21
CA ARG A 130 -7.35 -3.92 7.82
C ARG A 130 -6.88 -4.93 6.79
N TYR A 131 -7.62 -5.09 5.70
CA TYR A 131 -7.26 -5.98 4.61
C TYR A 131 -5.95 -5.53 3.95
N LEU A 132 -5.85 -4.24 3.61
CA LEU A 132 -4.64 -3.65 3.08
C LEU A 132 -3.42 -3.90 3.99
N ARG A 133 -3.57 -3.72 5.31
CA ARG A 133 -2.50 -4.02 6.27
C ARG A 133 -2.06 -5.48 6.20
N GLY A 134 -3.00 -6.41 6.11
CA GLY A 134 -2.71 -7.84 5.96
C GLY A 134 -1.91 -8.14 4.70
N LEU A 135 -2.23 -7.50 3.59
CA LEU A 135 -1.50 -7.62 2.33
C LEU A 135 -0.09 -7.03 2.42
N VAL A 136 0.07 -5.85 3.02
CA VAL A 136 1.40 -5.25 3.27
C VAL A 136 2.26 -6.14 4.17
N GLN A 137 1.66 -6.81 5.16
CA GLN A 137 2.39 -7.77 5.99
C GLN A 137 2.82 -9.02 5.23
N ARG A 138 2.00 -9.47 4.28
CA ARG A 138 2.25 -10.69 3.50
C ARG A 138 3.30 -10.48 2.41
N PHE A 139 3.18 -9.41 1.64
CA PHE A 139 4.04 -9.15 0.47
C PHE A 139 5.20 -8.21 0.78
N GLY A 140 5.12 -7.46 1.86
CA GLY A 140 6.15 -6.52 2.29
C GLY A 140 5.93 -5.09 1.78
N SER A 141 6.54 -4.14 2.49
CA SER A 141 6.43 -2.70 2.18
C SER A 141 7.36 -2.23 1.05
N ARG A 142 8.03 -3.14 0.36
CA ARG A 142 8.84 -2.85 -0.84
C ARG A 142 8.16 -3.31 -2.13
N HIS A 143 7.04 -4.00 -2.03
CA HIS A 143 6.30 -4.61 -3.13
C HIS A 143 4.85 -4.14 -3.11
N TYR A 144 4.66 -2.81 -3.16
CA TYR A 144 3.31 -2.24 -3.16
C TYR A 144 2.51 -2.58 -4.42
N ASP A 145 3.18 -2.81 -5.53
CA ASP A 145 2.62 -3.34 -6.75
C ASP A 145 1.93 -4.71 -6.53
N GLU A 146 2.62 -5.64 -5.85
CA GLU A 146 2.04 -6.92 -5.45
C GLU A 146 0.92 -6.76 -4.41
N VAL A 147 1.05 -5.81 -3.49
CA VAL A 147 0.00 -5.48 -2.51
C VAL A 147 -1.26 -5.01 -3.21
N PHE A 148 -1.15 -4.14 -4.21
CA PHE A 148 -2.29 -3.65 -4.97
C PHE A 148 -2.87 -4.75 -5.88
N ALA A 149 -2.02 -5.52 -6.55
CA ALA A 149 -2.46 -6.69 -7.30
C ALA A 149 -3.24 -7.68 -6.42
N ALA A 150 -2.75 -7.93 -5.19
CA ALA A 150 -3.41 -8.81 -4.24
C ALA A 150 -4.71 -8.24 -3.68
N TYR A 151 -4.85 -6.92 -3.61
CA TYR A 151 -6.11 -6.29 -3.23
C TYR A 151 -7.20 -6.56 -4.28
N ASN A 152 -6.87 -6.48 -5.56
CA ASN A 152 -7.79 -6.71 -6.68
C ASN A 152 -7.97 -8.21 -6.99
N ALA A 153 -6.89 -8.93 -7.33
CA ALA A 153 -6.95 -10.32 -7.78
C ALA A 153 -6.99 -11.35 -6.63
N GLY A 154 -6.75 -10.89 -5.40
CA GLY A 154 -6.61 -11.76 -4.24
C GLY A 154 -5.17 -12.25 -4.01
N PRO A 155 -4.78 -12.45 -2.73
CA PRO A 155 -3.42 -12.82 -2.37
C PRO A 155 -2.99 -14.21 -2.87
N LYS A 156 -3.94 -15.08 -3.17
CA LYS A 156 -3.65 -16.41 -3.72
C LYS A 156 -3.08 -16.29 -5.13
N ALA A 157 -3.73 -15.53 -6.01
CA ALA A 157 -3.28 -15.34 -7.39
C ALA A 157 -1.86 -14.77 -7.43
N VAL A 158 -1.60 -13.68 -6.67
CA VAL A 158 -0.26 -13.08 -6.61
C VAL A 158 0.80 -14.07 -6.12
N SER A 159 0.49 -14.92 -5.14
CA SER A 159 1.43 -15.93 -4.66
C SER A 159 1.66 -17.06 -5.67
N GLU A 160 0.64 -17.47 -6.43
CA GLU A 160 0.74 -18.52 -7.46
C GLU A 160 1.56 -18.04 -8.67
N TYR A 161 1.44 -16.78 -9.05
CA TYR A 161 2.22 -16.21 -10.15
C TYR A 161 3.60 -15.68 -9.72
N GLY A 162 3.84 -15.54 -8.41
CA GLY A 162 5.09 -14.98 -7.89
C GLY A 162 5.26 -13.49 -8.20
N GLY A 163 4.16 -12.74 -8.34
CA GLY A 163 4.11 -11.33 -8.70
C GLY A 163 2.72 -10.92 -9.19
N ILE A 164 2.63 -9.84 -9.96
CA ILE A 164 1.37 -9.39 -10.55
C ILE A 164 0.87 -10.47 -11.52
N PRO A 165 -0.34 -11.07 -11.33
CA PRO A 165 -0.86 -12.03 -12.28
C PRO A 165 -1.17 -11.34 -13.61
N PRO A 166 -1.00 -12.02 -14.76
CA PRO A 166 -1.22 -11.44 -16.09
C PRO A 166 -2.73 -11.35 -16.41
N TYR A 167 -3.44 -10.63 -15.58
CA TYR A 167 -4.85 -10.32 -15.77
C TYR A 167 -4.95 -8.84 -16.14
N ASP A 168 -5.45 -8.53 -17.32
CA ASP A 168 -5.59 -7.16 -17.82
C ASP A 168 -6.23 -6.21 -16.79
N GLU A 169 -7.28 -6.68 -16.11
CA GLU A 169 -7.93 -5.91 -15.05
C GLU A 169 -6.97 -5.58 -13.90
N THR A 170 -6.17 -6.56 -13.45
CA THR A 170 -5.27 -6.38 -12.31
C THR A 170 -4.08 -5.50 -12.66
N GLU A 171 -3.51 -5.66 -13.83
CA GLU A 171 -2.41 -4.81 -14.31
C GLU A 171 -2.87 -3.35 -14.41
N HIS A 172 -4.01 -3.09 -15.04
CA HIS A 172 -4.59 -1.74 -15.09
C HIS A 172 -4.97 -1.20 -13.71
N TYR A 173 -5.44 -2.06 -12.80
CA TYR A 173 -5.76 -1.67 -11.44
C TYR A 173 -4.51 -1.17 -10.70
N VAL A 174 -3.41 -1.92 -10.77
CA VAL A 174 -2.13 -1.52 -10.15
C VAL A 174 -1.67 -0.16 -10.65
N VAL A 175 -1.65 0.04 -11.97
CA VAL A 175 -1.27 1.33 -12.59
C VAL A 175 -2.15 2.47 -12.09
N ARG A 176 -3.48 2.26 -12.05
CA ARG A 176 -4.43 3.28 -11.55
C ARG A 176 -4.20 3.64 -10.10
N VAL A 177 -4.00 2.65 -9.22
CA VAL A 177 -3.78 2.90 -7.78
C VAL A 177 -2.46 3.62 -7.55
N VAL A 178 -1.38 3.18 -8.21
CA VAL A 178 -0.06 3.83 -8.11
C VAL A 178 -0.12 5.27 -8.60
N GLY A 179 -0.73 5.51 -9.76
CA GLY A 179 -0.89 6.85 -10.32
C GLY A 179 -1.70 7.78 -9.42
N GLU A 180 -2.83 7.30 -8.89
CA GLU A 180 -3.66 8.07 -7.97
C GLU A 180 -2.94 8.37 -6.65
N TRP A 181 -2.24 7.39 -6.10
CA TRP A 181 -1.46 7.57 -4.88
C TRP A 181 -0.35 8.60 -5.06
N ALA A 182 0.41 8.54 -6.17
CA ALA A 182 1.45 9.51 -6.51
C ALA A 182 0.87 10.92 -6.70
N ARG A 183 -0.26 11.05 -7.42
CA ARG A 183 -0.97 12.31 -7.62
C ARG A 183 -1.40 12.92 -6.28
N LEU A 184 -1.97 12.11 -5.39
CA LEU A 184 -2.42 12.54 -4.07
C LEU A 184 -1.24 12.94 -3.18
N ALA A 185 -0.15 12.19 -3.18
CA ALA A 185 1.06 12.49 -2.41
C ALA A 185 1.67 13.85 -2.78
N LYS A 186 1.68 14.20 -4.07
CA LYS A 186 2.14 15.52 -4.53
C LYS A 186 1.21 16.68 -4.11
N ASN A 187 -0.09 16.41 -3.98
CA ASN A 187 -1.11 17.45 -3.76
C ASN A 187 -1.55 17.61 -2.30
N ILE A 188 -1.26 16.65 -1.44
CA ILE A 188 -1.58 16.74 -0.01
C ILE A 188 -0.46 17.49 0.69
N HIS A 189 -0.58 18.82 0.75
CA HIS A 189 0.32 19.65 1.53
C HIS A 189 -0.12 19.64 2.99
N LEU A 190 0.48 18.78 3.77
CA LEU A 190 0.33 18.77 5.22
C LEU A 190 1.44 19.62 5.86
N PRO A 191 1.21 20.20 7.07
CA PRO A 191 2.28 20.88 7.80
C PRO A 191 3.50 19.96 7.95
N ALA A 192 4.70 20.49 7.92
CA ALA A 192 5.96 19.71 7.91
C ALA A 192 6.05 18.65 9.04
N ASN A 193 5.39 18.88 10.17
CA ASN A 193 5.28 17.94 11.29
C ASN A 193 4.24 16.82 11.09
N ALA A 194 3.45 16.88 10.01
CA ALA A 194 2.44 15.87 9.67
C ALA A 194 2.94 14.86 8.62
N TYR A 195 4.13 15.10 8.04
CA TYR A 195 4.69 14.15 7.08
C TYR A 195 5.32 12.96 7.82
N SER A 196 4.81 11.79 7.54
CA SER A 196 5.61 10.58 7.67
C SER A 196 6.65 10.58 6.56
N VAL A 197 7.87 10.22 6.91
CA VAL A 197 8.92 10.00 5.93
C VAL A 197 8.43 8.86 5.04
N TRP A 198 8.13 9.19 3.79
CA TRP A 198 8.00 8.22 2.71
C TRP A 198 9.28 7.38 2.69
N PRO A 199 9.21 6.05 2.72
CA PRO A 199 10.41 5.27 2.50
C PRO A 199 10.88 5.57 1.07
N ALA A 200 12.02 6.24 0.96
CA ALA A 200 12.66 6.63 -0.30
C ALA A 200 13.13 5.41 -1.15
N HIS A 201 12.64 4.22 -0.85
CA HIS A 201 13.12 2.97 -1.42
C HIS A 201 11.95 2.07 -1.76
N GLY A 202 11.49 2.07 -3.01
CA GLY A 202 10.70 0.96 -3.46
C GLY A 202 9.79 1.12 -4.66
N LEU A 203 9.35 2.29 -4.96
CA LEU A 203 8.72 2.54 -6.25
C LEU A 203 9.47 3.70 -6.86
N ASP A 204 10.13 3.46 -7.98
CA ASP A 204 10.50 4.54 -8.87
C ASP A 204 9.20 5.07 -9.48
N ILE A 205 8.61 6.03 -8.75
CA ILE A 205 7.35 6.66 -9.18
C ILE A 205 7.51 7.31 -10.55
N ASP A 206 8.72 7.77 -10.88
CA ASP A 206 9.02 8.36 -12.18
C ASP A 206 8.99 7.30 -13.28
N TYR A 207 9.39 6.04 -13.00
CA TYR A 207 9.22 4.93 -13.93
C TYR A 207 7.74 4.69 -14.26
N TRP A 208 6.86 4.64 -13.23
CA TRP A 208 5.43 4.39 -13.42
C TRP A 208 4.67 5.57 -14.00
N LEU A 209 5.04 6.81 -13.65
CA LEU A 209 4.44 8.01 -14.24
C LEU A 209 4.81 8.14 -15.73
N ASN A 210 6.03 7.79 -16.12
CA ASN A 210 6.46 7.81 -17.50
C ASN A 210 5.86 6.65 -18.33
N ALA A 211 5.58 5.50 -17.71
CA ALA A 211 4.91 4.38 -18.36
C ALA A 211 3.44 4.66 -18.71
N THR A 212 2.79 5.60 -18.00
CA THR A 212 1.39 5.99 -18.27
C THR A 212 1.24 7.13 -19.28
N GLU A 213 2.32 7.82 -19.64
CA GLU A 213 2.32 8.91 -20.62
C GLU A 213 2.61 8.47 -22.07
N ASN A 214 3.00 7.20 -22.28
CA ASN A 214 3.20 6.60 -23.60
C ASN A 214 2.37 5.31 -23.70
N PRO A 215 1.13 5.37 -24.27
CA PRO A 215 0.35 4.18 -24.60
C PRO A 215 0.94 3.40 -25.80
#